data_9fc7e0c132154366430e0d2dac7afe35
#
_entry.id   9fc7e0c132154366430e0d2dac7afe35
#
_cell.length_a   1.000
_cell.length_b   1.000
_cell.length_c   1.000
_cell.angle_alpha   90.00
_cell.angle_beta   90.00
_cell.angle_gamma   90.00
#
_symmetry.space_group_name_H-M   'P 1'
#
loop_
_entity.id
_entity.type
_entity.pdbx_description
1 polymer ?
#
loop_
_entity_poly.entity_id
_entity_poly.type
_entity_poly.pdbx_seq_one_letter_code
_entity_poly.pdbx_strand_id
1 'polypeptide(L)'
;MFIVLEGLDGAGKSTQIRMLRQLFADRGVESEYVHFPRFDSPVYGQLIARFLRGEFGGVQEVDPYLVALIFAGDRADAAPQIRQWLAEGKAVVLVRYVYSNVGFQCAKLPAGEERDRLADWIVNLEFGHNALPRPDLSLFLDVPFAFTERKLSEVREGDDRDYLQGGQDIHEASLQLQQDVRSVYLASAAKDPSLRVVDCSDASGAMESPEGIFAKIRAELTPILGADA
;
A
#
# COMPACT_ATOMS: atom_id res chain seq x y z
N MET A 1 13.56 -2.35 -12.31
CA MET A 1 12.08 -2.53 -12.30
C MET A 1 11.56 -2.25 -10.89
N PHE A 2 10.47 -1.46 -10.79
CA PHE A 2 9.94 -1.01 -9.51
C PHE A 2 8.41 -1.22 -9.46
N ILE A 3 7.94 -2.15 -8.61
CA ILE A 3 6.54 -2.59 -8.52
C ILE A 3 6.03 -2.36 -7.10
N VAL A 4 4.81 -1.85 -6.99
CA VAL A 4 4.14 -1.62 -5.71
C VAL A 4 2.82 -2.39 -5.66
N LEU A 5 2.58 -3.13 -4.57
CA LEU A 5 1.27 -3.69 -4.26
C LEU A 5 0.59 -2.84 -3.18
N GLU A 6 -0.54 -2.26 -3.57
CA GLU A 6 -1.45 -1.49 -2.73
C GLU A 6 -2.69 -2.33 -2.39
N GLY A 7 -3.44 -1.94 -1.39
CA GLY A 7 -4.69 -2.62 -1.02
C GLY A 7 -5.06 -2.42 0.44
N LEU A 8 -6.31 -2.71 0.75
CA LEU A 8 -6.83 -2.66 2.12
C LEU A 8 -6.13 -3.65 3.05
N ASP A 9 -6.37 -3.52 4.34
CA ASP A 9 -5.86 -4.47 5.30
C ASP A 9 -6.51 -5.85 5.10
N GLY A 10 -5.67 -6.89 5.15
CA GLY A 10 -6.11 -8.25 4.85
C GLY A 10 -6.31 -8.59 3.38
N ALA A 11 -6.03 -7.69 2.43
CA ALA A 11 -6.21 -7.94 0.98
C ALA A 11 -5.28 -9.00 0.35
N GLY A 12 -4.53 -9.75 1.14
CA GLY A 12 -3.68 -10.83 0.62
C GLY A 12 -2.36 -10.38 -0.01
N LYS A 13 -1.94 -9.12 0.19
CA LYS A 13 -0.71 -8.57 -0.38
C LYS A 13 0.53 -9.42 -0.13
N SER A 14 0.74 -9.90 1.10
CA SER A 14 1.91 -10.73 1.46
C SER A 14 2.00 -12.03 0.67
N THR A 15 0.84 -12.65 0.37
CA THR A 15 0.78 -13.85 -0.47
C THR A 15 1.22 -13.54 -1.89
N GLN A 16 0.71 -12.45 -2.47
CA GLN A 16 1.04 -12.03 -3.84
C GLN A 16 2.52 -11.60 -3.97
N ILE A 17 3.06 -10.93 -2.95
CA ILE A 17 4.49 -10.58 -2.89
C ILE A 17 5.37 -11.84 -2.92
N ARG A 18 5.03 -12.87 -2.12
CA ARG A 18 5.78 -14.12 -2.12
C ARG A 18 5.78 -14.77 -3.49
N MET A 19 4.62 -14.83 -4.16
CA MET A 19 4.50 -15.39 -5.51
C MET A 19 5.27 -14.55 -6.55
N LEU A 20 5.24 -13.23 -6.42
CA LEU A 20 5.98 -12.33 -7.30
C LEU A 20 7.50 -12.48 -7.15
N ARG A 21 7.99 -12.56 -5.92
CA ARG A 21 9.42 -12.80 -5.66
C ARG A 21 9.88 -14.16 -6.14
N GLN A 22 9.03 -15.20 -6.03
CA GLN A 22 9.33 -16.51 -6.61
C GLN A 22 9.41 -16.43 -8.13
N LEU A 23 8.50 -15.73 -8.79
CA LEU A 23 8.53 -15.50 -10.24
C LEU A 23 9.85 -14.84 -10.69
N PHE A 24 10.35 -13.86 -9.94
CA PHE A 24 11.64 -13.24 -10.23
C PHE A 24 12.81 -14.19 -10.02
N ALA A 25 12.81 -14.95 -8.92
CA ALA A 25 13.84 -15.94 -8.64
C ALA A 25 13.92 -17.02 -9.74
N ASP A 26 12.77 -17.52 -10.20
CA ASP A 26 12.67 -18.52 -11.28
C ASP A 26 13.24 -18.00 -12.61
N ARG A 27 13.32 -16.67 -12.77
CA ARG A 27 13.89 -15.98 -13.94
C ARG A 27 15.32 -15.50 -13.74
N GLY A 28 15.92 -15.77 -12.59
CA GLY A 28 17.24 -15.29 -12.25
C GLY A 28 17.31 -13.76 -12.04
N VAL A 29 16.19 -13.11 -11.75
CA VAL A 29 16.13 -11.70 -11.42
C VAL A 29 16.25 -11.50 -9.91
N GLU A 30 17.30 -10.80 -9.48
CA GLU A 30 17.43 -10.42 -8.07
C GLU A 30 16.31 -9.45 -7.69
N SER A 31 15.69 -9.68 -6.53
CA SER A 31 14.59 -8.82 -6.04
C SER A 31 14.76 -8.42 -4.59
N GLU A 32 14.49 -7.15 -4.32
CA GLU A 32 14.46 -6.55 -2.98
C GLU A 32 13.03 -6.23 -2.58
N TYR A 33 12.78 -6.26 -1.28
CA TYR A 33 11.45 -6.09 -0.72
C TYR A 33 11.44 -5.11 0.43
N VAL A 34 10.46 -4.19 0.44
CA VAL A 34 10.17 -3.34 1.59
C VAL A 34 8.66 -3.29 1.83
N HIS A 35 8.29 -3.32 3.08
CA HIS A 35 6.94 -3.04 3.55
C HIS A 35 6.88 -1.66 4.20
N PHE A 36 5.95 -0.81 3.77
CA PHE A 36 5.66 0.43 4.46
C PHE A 36 4.35 0.32 5.25
N PRO A 37 4.30 0.91 6.45
CA PRO A 37 5.40 1.59 7.13
C PRO A 37 6.47 0.63 7.67
N ARG A 38 7.71 1.12 7.81
CA ARG A 38 8.83 0.40 8.43
C ARG A 38 8.82 0.66 9.93
N PHE A 39 8.16 -0.19 10.69
CA PHE A 39 7.99 0.01 12.14
C PHE A 39 9.29 -0.03 12.94
N ASP A 40 10.34 -0.65 12.41
CA ASP A 40 11.69 -0.72 12.95
C ASP A 40 12.55 0.52 12.64
N SER A 41 12.08 1.40 11.78
CA SER A 41 12.75 2.67 11.46
C SER A 41 12.84 3.57 12.71
N PRO A 42 14.06 4.10 13.03
CA PRO A 42 14.33 4.71 14.33
C PRO A 42 13.48 5.94 14.68
N VAL A 43 13.05 6.72 13.71
CA VAL A 43 12.28 7.95 13.93
C VAL A 43 10.84 7.78 13.47
N TYR A 44 10.66 7.56 12.17
CA TYR A 44 9.32 7.54 11.58
C TYR A 44 8.53 6.29 11.97
N GLY A 45 9.16 5.11 12.02
CA GLY A 45 8.50 3.87 12.39
C GLY A 45 7.90 3.95 13.81
N GLN A 46 8.64 4.52 14.75
CA GLN A 46 8.15 4.72 16.12
C GLN A 46 6.98 5.69 16.20
N LEU A 47 7.03 6.82 15.46
CA LEU A 47 5.93 7.79 15.43
C LEU A 47 4.68 7.20 14.78
N ILE A 48 4.84 6.45 13.68
CA ILE A 48 3.73 5.78 13.00
C ILE A 48 3.10 4.73 13.92
N ALA A 49 3.91 3.90 14.59
CA ALA A 49 3.42 2.90 15.52
C ALA A 49 2.60 3.54 16.65
N ARG A 50 3.08 4.63 17.25
CA ARG A 50 2.36 5.39 18.29
C ARG A 50 1.06 5.98 17.77
N PHE A 51 1.05 6.53 16.54
CA PHE A 51 -0.17 7.02 15.90
C PHE A 51 -1.18 5.89 15.70
N LEU A 52 -0.77 4.76 15.14
CA LEU A 52 -1.66 3.63 14.88
C LEU A 52 -2.23 2.98 16.16
N ARG A 53 -1.49 3.07 17.28
CA ARG A 53 -2.01 2.71 18.61
C ARG A 53 -2.95 3.75 19.22
N GLY A 54 -3.17 4.89 18.54
CA GLY A 54 -4.05 5.97 19.04
C GLY A 54 -3.42 6.84 20.13
N GLU A 55 -2.10 6.80 20.36
CA GLU A 55 -1.43 7.59 21.40
C GLU A 55 -1.48 9.11 21.15
N PHE A 56 -1.76 9.53 19.94
CA PHE A 56 -1.93 10.95 19.57
C PHE A 56 -3.39 11.38 19.41
N GLY A 57 -4.33 10.48 19.69
CA GLY A 57 -5.75 10.65 19.48
C GLY A 57 -6.33 9.67 18.47
N GLY A 58 -7.66 9.70 18.29
CA GLY A 58 -8.35 8.87 17.32
C GLY A 58 -8.04 9.24 15.87
N VAL A 59 -8.43 8.37 14.93
CA VAL A 59 -8.13 8.51 13.51
C VAL A 59 -8.65 9.83 12.90
N GLN A 60 -9.73 10.38 13.45
CA GLN A 60 -10.35 11.65 13.01
C GLN A 60 -9.86 12.87 13.80
N GLU A 61 -9.11 12.68 14.89
CA GLU A 61 -8.69 13.78 15.77
C GLU A 61 -7.32 14.33 15.36
N VAL A 62 -6.50 13.51 14.69
CA VAL A 62 -5.18 13.94 14.22
C VAL A 62 -5.28 14.44 12.79
N ASP A 63 -4.80 15.67 12.57
CA ASP A 63 -4.81 16.34 11.27
C ASP A 63 -4.19 15.43 10.18
N PRO A 64 -4.91 15.16 9.05
CA PRO A 64 -4.45 14.24 8.03
C PRO A 64 -3.16 14.70 7.31
N TYR A 65 -2.87 16.01 7.23
CA TYR A 65 -1.60 16.51 6.68
C TYR A 65 -0.42 16.15 7.57
N LEU A 66 -0.57 16.23 8.90
CA LEU A 66 0.48 15.83 9.85
C LEU A 66 0.75 14.34 9.79
N VAL A 67 -0.31 13.52 9.71
CA VAL A 67 -0.15 12.07 9.55
C VAL A 67 0.50 11.75 8.22
N ALA A 68 0.05 12.36 7.13
CA ALA A 68 0.65 12.18 5.80
C ALA A 68 2.14 12.51 5.80
N LEU A 69 2.54 13.59 6.48
CA LEU A 69 3.95 14.01 6.59
C LEU A 69 4.82 12.95 7.27
N ILE A 70 4.33 12.31 8.33
CA ILE A 70 5.07 11.27 9.07
C ILE A 70 5.26 10.03 8.17
N PHE A 71 4.21 9.58 7.48
CA PHE A 71 4.31 8.44 6.56
C PHE A 71 5.17 8.76 5.34
N ALA A 72 5.12 9.98 4.81
CA ALA A 72 6.00 10.44 3.74
C ALA A 72 7.46 10.50 4.17
N GLY A 73 7.72 10.87 5.43
CA GLY A 73 9.06 10.88 6.03
C GLY A 73 9.69 9.48 6.07
N ASP A 74 8.92 8.45 6.42
CA ASP A 74 9.39 7.05 6.41
C ASP A 74 9.82 6.61 5.00
N ARG A 75 9.05 6.98 3.97
CA ARG A 75 9.42 6.67 2.57
C ARG A 75 10.62 7.48 2.10
N ALA A 76 10.70 8.75 2.48
CA ALA A 76 11.85 9.59 2.14
C ALA A 76 13.16 9.06 2.74
N ASP A 77 13.11 8.57 3.97
CA ASP A 77 14.26 7.93 4.64
C ASP A 77 14.71 6.65 3.93
N ALA A 78 13.79 5.86 3.38
CA ALA A 78 14.09 4.64 2.61
C ALA A 78 14.54 4.93 1.16
N ALA A 79 14.22 6.09 0.62
CA ALA A 79 14.40 6.38 -0.82
C ALA A 79 15.84 6.22 -1.33
N PRO A 80 16.91 6.57 -0.58
CA PRO A 80 18.29 6.34 -1.03
C PRO A 80 18.56 4.84 -1.30
N GLN A 81 18.11 3.96 -0.41
CA GLN A 81 18.29 2.51 -0.56
C GLN A 81 17.51 1.96 -1.74
N ILE A 82 16.25 2.41 -1.93
CA ILE A 82 15.43 2.01 -3.09
C ILE A 82 16.12 2.43 -4.39
N ARG A 83 16.63 3.67 -4.48
CA ARG A 83 17.37 4.14 -5.67
C ARG A 83 18.63 3.33 -5.94
N GLN A 84 19.34 2.94 -4.89
CA GLN A 84 20.54 2.09 -5.02
C GLN A 84 20.17 0.75 -5.65
N TRP A 85 19.17 0.04 -5.13
CA TRP A 85 18.74 -1.26 -5.69
C TRP A 85 18.28 -1.15 -7.14
N LEU A 86 17.55 -0.08 -7.48
CA LEU A 86 17.14 0.17 -8.86
C LEU A 86 18.34 0.43 -9.78
N ALA A 87 19.37 1.17 -9.31
CA ALA A 87 20.60 1.41 -10.05
C ALA A 87 21.45 0.14 -10.22
N GLU A 88 21.38 -0.80 -9.27
CA GLU A 88 21.98 -2.14 -9.37
C GLU A 88 21.23 -3.07 -10.35
N GLY A 89 20.12 -2.62 -10.94
CA GLY A 89 19.30 -3.41 -11.87
C GLY A 89 18.37 -4.43 -11.21
N LYS A 90 18.23 -4.39 -9.89
CA LYS A 90 17.34 -5.29 -9.15
C LYS A 90 15.87 -4.94 -9.37
N ALA A 91 15.00 -5.94 -9.21
CA ALA A 91 13.57 -5.71 -9.07
C ALA A 91 13.28 -5.25 -7.65
N VAL A 92 12.66 -4.07 -7.49
CA VAL A 92 12.22 -3.57 -6.19
C VAL A 92 10.72 -3.77 -6.08
N VAL A 93 10.29 -4.48 -5.04
CA VAL A 93 8.90 -4.81 -4.79
C VAL A 93 8.48 -4.24 -3.44
N LEU A 94 7.48 -3.37 -3.43
CA LEU A 94 6.98 -2.77 -2.20
C LEU A 94 5.56 -3.22 -1.88
N VAL A 95 5.26 -3.33 -0.59
CA VAL A 95 3.89 -3.30 -0.07
C VAL A 95 3.62 -1.92 0.48
N ARG A 96 2.60 -1.26 -0.06
CA ARG A 96 2.20 0.12 0.22
C ARG A 96 3.27 1.14 -0.20
N TYR A 97 2.82 2.25 -0.72
CA TYR A 97 3.67 3.37 -1.10
C TYR A 97 2.88 4.68 -1.02
N VAL A 98 3.04 5.58 -2.00
CA VAL A 98 2.42 6.90 -2.00
C VAL A 98 0.89 6.82 -2.01
N TYR A 99 0.31 5.90 -2.80
CA TYR A 99 -1.15 5.76 -2.86
C TYR A 99 -1.77 5.24 -1.57
N SER A 100 -1.03 4.50 -0.72
CA SER A 100 -1.50 4.20 0.64
C SER A 100 -1.66 5.47 1.46
N ASN A 101 -0.72 6.43 1.36
CA ASN A 101 -0.83 7.70 2.07
C ASN A 101 -2.03 8.50 1.56
N VAL A 102 -2.19 8.62 0.23
CA VAL A 102 -3.37 9.24 -0.38
C VAL A 102 -4.65 8.55 0.11
N GLY A 103 -4.72 7.22 0.00
CA GLY A 103 -5.90 6.42 0.39
C GLY A 103 -6.35 6.69 1.82
N PHE A 104 -5.45 6.48 2.77
CA PHE A 104 -5.78 6.53 4.20
C PHE A 104 -5.97 7.95 4.74
N GLN A 105 -5.22 8.95 4.24
CA GLN A 105 -5.37 10.30 4.75
C GLN A 105 -6.57 11.01 4.11
N CYS A 106 -6.76 10.86 2.80
CA CYS A 106 -7.87 11.48 2.10
C CYS A 106 -9.23 10.88 2.50
N ALA A 107 -9.28 9.60 2.89
CA ALA A 107 -10.49 8.96 3.39
C ALA A 107 -11.04 9.59 4.69
N LYS A 108 -10.21 10.34 5.43
CA LYS A 108 -10.62 11.07 6.64
C LYS A 108 -11.42 12.35 6.33
N LEU A 109 -11.39 12.81 5.11
CA LEU A 109 -12.10 14.01 4.67
C LEU A 109 -13.32 13.63 3.81
N PRO A 110 -14.42 14.40 3.88
CA PRO A 110 -15.54 14.21 2.96
C PRO A 110 -15.08 14.39 1.50
N ALA A 111 -15.76 13.71 0.58
CA ALA A 111 -15.49 13.87 -0.85
C ALA A 111 -15.70 15.34 -1.26
N GLY A 112 -14.78 15.87 -2.05
CA GLY A 112 -14.82 17.25 -2.52
C GLY A 112 -13.44 17.88 -2.59
N GLU A 113 -13.43 19.19 -2.77
CA GLU A 113 -12.24 19.99 -3.08
C GLU A 113 -11.13 19.89 -2.01
N GLU A 114 -11.50 19.79 -0.73
CA GLU A 114 -10.53 19.66 0.37
C GLU A 114 -9.77 18.32 0.31
N ARG A 115 -10.51 17.23 0.04
CA ARG A 115 -9.93 15.90 -0.19
C ARG A 115 -9.00 15.90 -1.41
N ASP A 116 -9.41 16.52 -2.51
CA ASP A 116 -8.60 16.63 -3.73
C ASP A 116 -7.33 17.45 -3.46
N ARG A 117 -7.42 18.56 -2.75
CA ARG A 117 -6.24 19.37 -2.34
C ARG A 117 -5.26 18.55 -1.48
N LEU A 118 -5.75 17.75 -0.54
CA LEU A 118 -4.90 16.89 0.27
C LEU A 118 -4.20 15.82 -0.59
N ALA A 119 -4.94 15.20 -1.51
CA ALA A 119 -4.36 14.20 -2.44
C ALA A 119 -3.23 14.81 -3.28
N ASP A 120 -3.47 15.96 -3.88
CA ASP A 120 -2.47 16.69 -4.68
C ASP A 120 -1.26 17.10 -3.82
N TRP A 121 -1.50 17.54 -2.60
CA TRP A 121 -0.45 17.92 -1.68
C TRP A 121 0.43 16.72 -1.31
N ILE A 122 -0.16 15.55 -1.01
CA ILE A 122 0.59 14.31 -0.71
C ILE A 122 1.45 13.91 -1.91
N VAL A 123 0.88 13.88 -3.11
CA VAL A 123 1.61 13.53 -4.34
C VAL A 123 2.77 14.49 -4.59
N ASN A 124 2.57 15.79 -4.40
CA ASN A 124 3.62 16.81 -4.54
C ASN A 124 4.67 16.71 -3.43
N LEU A 125 4.29 16.44 -2.20
CA LEU A 125 5.23 16.20 -1.10
C LEU A 125 6.15 15.02 -1.42
N GLU A 126 5.58 13.89 -1.83
CA GLU A 126 6.32 12.66 -1.97
C GLU A 126 7.10 12.58 -3.28
N PHE A 127 6.47 12.80 -4.42
CA PHE A 127 7.16 12.75 -5.71
C PHE A 127 7.85 14.05 -6.11
N GLY A 128 7.39 15.19 -5.62
CA GLY A 128 7.99 16.50 -5.90
C GLY A 128 9.07 16.86 -4.88
N HIS A 129 8.69 17.20 -3.65
CA HIS A 129 9.61 17.69 -2.63
C HIS A 129 10.62 16.61 -2.17
N ASN A 130 10.14 15.43 -1.81
CA ASN A 130 10.99 14.30 -1.39
C ASN A 130 11.66 13.59 -2.57
N ALA A 131 11.24 13.89 -3.79
CA ALA A 131 11.75 13.30 -5.03
C ALA A 131 11.79 11.75 -4.97
N LEU A 132 10.75 11.12 -4.42
CA LEU A 132 10.68 9.66 -4.36
C LEU A 132 10.74 9.06 -5.77
N PRO A 133 11.40 7.89 -5.96
CA PRO A 133 11.35 7.19 -7.24
C PRO A 133 9.91 6.80 -7.56
N ARG A 134 9.51 6.99 -8.82
CA ARG A 134 8.17 6.57 -9.27
C ARG A 134 8.18 5.10 -9.61
N PRO A 135 7.19 4.32 -9.17
CA PRO A 135 7.02 2.94 -9.60
C PRO A 135 6.80 2.84 -11.12
N ASP A 136 7.31 1.77 -11.72
CA ASP A 136 6.92 1.39 -13.09
C ASP A 136 5.45 0.94 -13.13
N LEU A 137 4.98 0.35 -12.01
CA LEU A 137 3.61 -0.11 -11.85
C LEU A 137 3.21 -0.15 -10.38
N SER A 138 2.06 0.43 -10.06
CA SER A 138 1.36 0.26 -8.80
C SER A 138 0.08 -0.53 -9.02
N LEU A 139 -0.15 -1.60 -8.24
CA LEU A 139 -1.31 -2.47 -8.34
C LEU A 139 -2.17 -2.38 -7.09
N PHE A 140 -3.36 -1.84 -7.21
CA PHE A 140 -4.35 -1.86 -6.14
C PHE A 140 -5.14 -3.17 -6.19
N LEU A 141 -4.96 -4.03 -5.18
CA LEU A 141 -5.71 -5.26 -5.03
C LEU A 141 -7.10 -4.93 -4.48
N ASP A 142 -8.08 -4.84 -5.39
CA ASP A 142 -9.47 -4.56 -5.06
C ASP A 142 -10.19 -5.86 -4.70
N VAL A 143 -10.21 -6.19 -3.41
CA VAL A 143 -10.85 -7.40 -2.88
C VAL A 143 -12.33 -7.17 -2.58
N PRO A 144 -13.22 -8.19 -2.69
CA PRO A 144 -14.61 -8.08 -2.26
C PRO A 144 -14.70 -7.56 -0.83
N PHE A 145 -15.52 -6.54 -0.59
CA PHE A 145 -15.55 -5.88 0.72
C PHE A 145 -15.96 -6.82 1.86
N ALA A 146 -16.86 -7.77 1.60
CA ALA A 146 -17.23 -8.82 2.55
C ALA A 146 -16.03 -9.68 3.00
N PHE A 147 -15.01 -9.83 2.15
CA PHE A 147 -13.76 -10.48 2.51
C PHE A 147 -12.94 -9.62 3.49
N THR A 148 -12.83 -8.32 3.22
CA THR A 148 -12.15 -7.37 4.11
C THR A 148 -12.83 -7.33 5.49
N GLU A 149 -14.16 -7.21 5.53
CA GLU A 149 -14.94 -7.20 6.77
C GLU A 149 -14.67 -8.44 7.62
N ARG A 150 -14.72 -9.63 7.00
CA ARG A 150 -14.40 -10.88 7.69
C ARG A 150 -12.95 -10.88 8.22
N LYS A 151 -11.99 -10.44 7.39
CA LYS A 151 -10.58 -10.41 7.77
C LYS A 151 -10.27 -9.44 8.90
N LEU A 152 -10.96 -8.33 8.98
CA LEU A 152 -10.81 -7.36 10.07
C LEU A 152 -11.47 -7.84 11.38
N SER A 153 -12.49 -8.71 11.29
CA SER A 153 -13.11 -9.32 12.47
C SER A 153 -12.31 -10.51 13.04
N GLU A 154 -11.39 -11.10 12.26
CA GLU A 154 -10.50 -12.17 12.73
C GLU A 154 -9.40 -11.57 13.62
N VAL A 155 -9.11 -12.22 14.75
CA VAL A 155 -7.93 -11.87 15.55
C VAL A 155 -6.70 -12.22 14.72
N ARG A 156 -5.89 -11.22 14.42
CA ARG A 156 -4.64 -11.41 13.68
C ARG A 156 -3.48 -11.41 14.66
N GLU A 157 -2.70 -12.47 14.61
CA GLU A 157 -1.44 -12.61 15.32
C GLU A 157 -0.30 -12.73 14.30
N GLY A 158 0.87 -12.19 14.62
CA GLY A 158 2.06 -12.26 13.79
C GLY A 158 3.06 -11.16 14.12
N ASP A 159 4.32 -11.38 13.78
CA ASP A 159 5.43 -10.46 14.06
C ASP A 159 5.24 -9.09 13.38
N ASP A 160 4.45 -9.03 12.31
CA ASP A 160 4.06 -7.80 11.61
C ASP A 160 3.13 -6.89 12.43
N ARG A 161 2.66 -7.36 13.60
CA ARG A 161 1.78 -6.63 14.52
C ARG A 161 2.44 -6.25 15.85
N ASP A 162 3.70 -6.55 16.05
CA ASP A 162 4.44 -6.24 17.27
C ASP A 162 4.40 -4.75 17.63
N TYR A 163 4.28 -3.88 16.60
CA TYR A 163 4.12 -2.43 16.80
C TYR A 163 2.87 -2.06 17.60
N LEU A 164 1.85 -2.91 17.66
CA LEU A 164 0.61 -2.66 18.40
C LEU A 164 0.75 -2.91 19.92
N GLN A 165 1.77 -3.67 20.37
CA GLN A 165 1.98 -3.99 21.77
C GLN A 165 0.72 -4.54 22.46
N GLY A 166 -0.07 -5.36 21.74
CA GLY A 166 -1.34 -5.92 22.21
C GLY A 166 -2.55 -4.98 22.07
N GLY A 167 -2.37 -3.79 21.53
CA GLY A 167 -3.46 -2.85 21.22
C GLY A 167 -4.13 -3.12 19.85
N GLN A 168 -5.04 -2.24 19.48
CA GLN A 168 -5.73 -2.26 18.19
C GLN A 168 -5.21 -1.15 17.27
N ASP A 169 -5.09 -1.44 15.98
CA ASP A 169 -4.78 -0.43 14.97
C ASP A 169 -6.02 0.44 14.72
N ILE A 170 -5.88 1.75 14.90
CA ILE A 170 -7.00 2.70 14.71
C ILE A 170 -7.48 2.78 13.24
N HIS A 171 -6.63 2.45 12.27
CA HIS A 171 -7.03 2.37 10.86
C HIS A 171 -7.85 1.11 10.56
N GLU A 172 -7.59 0.00 11.25
CA GLU A 172 -8.34 -1.26 11.10
C GLU A 172 -9.65 -1.26 11.89
N ALA A 173 -9.78 -0.41 12.92
CA ALA A 173 -10.92 -0.38 13.81
C ALA A 173 -12.24 0.07 13.14
N SER A 174 -12.18 0.70 11.95
CA SER A 174 -13.35 1.28 11.28
C SER A 174 -13.57 0.68 9.88
N LEU A 175 -14.62 -0.13 9.74
CA LEU A 175 -15.06 -0.65 8.43
C LEU A 175 -15.44 0.50 7.47
N GLN A 176 -16.05 1.57 7.98
CA GLN A 176 -16.38 2.74 7.17
C GLN A 176 -15.12 3.38 6.60
N LEU A 177 -14.07 3.54 7.41
CA LEU A 177 -12.80 4.07 6.92
C LEU A 177 -12.22 3.20 5.80
N GLN A 178 -12.29 1.88 5.93
CA GLN A 178 -11.79 0.97 4.88
C GLN A 178 -12.59 1.11 3.57
N GLN A 179 -13.91 1.33 3.64
CA GLN A 179 -14.73 1.62 2.45
C GLN A 179 -14.35 2.95 1.81
N ASP A 180 -14.13 3.98 2.63
CA ASP A 180 -13.71 5.29 2.14
C ASP A 180 -12.30 5.23 1.52
N VAL A 181 -11.37 4.49 2.14
CA VAL A 181 -10.03 4.23 1.59
C VAL A 181 -10.11 3.54 0.22
N ARG A 182 -10.94 2.49 0.10
CA ARG A 182 -11.19 1.82 -1.19
C ARG A 182 -11.67 2.81 -2.25
N SER A 183 -12.64 3.67 -1.88
CA SER A 183 -13.19 4.66 -2.79
C SER A 183 -12.12 5.65 -3.27
N VAL A 184 -11.21 6.06 -2.38
CA VAL A 184 -10.09 6.96 -2.74
C VAL A 184 -9.10 6.26 -3.69
N TYR A 185 -8.77 4.98 -3.46
CA TYR A 185 -7.91 4.22 -4.39
C TYR A 185 -8.51 4.13 -5.79
N LEU A 186 -9.80 3.79 -5.90
CA LEU A 186 -10.49 3.71 -7.18
C LEU A 186 -10.54 5.06 -7.91
N ALA A 187 -10.81 6.14 -7.17
CA ALA A 187 -10.77 7.49 -7.71
C ALA A 187 -9.35 7.91 -8.16
N SER A 188 -8.32 7.48 -7.43
CA SER A 188 -6.91 7.74 -7.79
C SER A 188 -6.52 6.96 -9.05
N ALA A 189 -6.91 5.70 -9.17
CA ALA A 189 -6.65 4.88 -10.36
C ALA A 189 -7.33 5.43 -11.61
N ALA A 190 -8.50 6.05 -11.48
CA ALA A 190 -9.18 6.72 -12.58
C ALA A 190 -8.43 7.98 -13.07
N LYS A 191 -7.60 8.60 -12.21
CA LYS A 191 -6.83 9.82 -12.54
C LYS A 191 -5.39 9.51 -12.98
N ASP A 192 -4.80 8.42 -12.49
CA ASP A 192 -3.41 8.06 -12.75
C ASP A 192 -3.29 6.63 -13.31
N PRO A 193 -2.91 6.48 -14.61
CA PRO A 193 -2.77 5.18 -15.24
C PRO A 193 -1.61 4.34 -14.71
N SER A 194 -0.71 4.89 -13.91
CA SER A 194 0.36 4.13 -13.23
C SER A 194 -0.17 3.31 -12.03
N LEU A 195 -1.37 3.64 -11.53
CA LEU A 195 -2.10 2.85 -10.53
C LEU A 195 -3.16 2.01 -11.23
N ARG A 196 -2.93 0.70 -11.34
CA ARG A 196 -3.86 -0.25 -11.95
C ARG A 196 -4.68 -0.97 -10.90
N VAL A 197 -5.97 -1.18 -11.17
CA VAL A 197 -6.85 -1.95 -10.30
C VAL A 197 -6.83 -3.41 -10.72
N VAL A 198 -6.52 -4.30 -9.79
CA VAL A 198 -6.64 -5.74 -9.95
C VAL A 198 -7.89 -6.18 -9.21
N ASP A 199 -8.97 -6.46 -9.94
CA ASP A 199 -10.18 -7.05 -9.37
C ASP A 199 -9.87 -8.46 -8.85
N CYS A 200 -9.94 -8.62 -7.52
CA CYS A 200 -9.66 -9.87 -6.83
C CYS A 200 -10.91 -10.72 -6.59
N SER A 201 -12.00 -10.45 -7.30
CA SER A 201 -13.20 -11.28 -7.27
C SER A 201 -13.19 -12.37 -8.34
N ASP A 202 -13.83 -13.49 -8.06
CA ASP A 202 -14.18 -14.52 -9.04
C ASP A 202 -15.50 -14.18 -9.76
N ALA A 203 -15.94 -15.05 -10.67
CA ALA A 203 -17.16 -14.86 -11.43
C ALA A 203 -18.44 -14.81 -10.58
N SER A 204 -18.39 -15.28 -9.32
CA SER A 204 -19.51 -15.21 -8.38
C SER A 204 -19.49 -13.93 -7.52
N GLY A 205 -18.43 -13.11 -7.62
CA GLY A 205 -18.19 -11.96 -6.76
C GLY A 205 -17.55 -12.30 -5.42
N ALA A 206 -17.16 -13.56 -5.19
CA ALA A 206 -16.39 -13.98 -4.01
C ALA A 206 -14.89 -13.73 -4.22
N MET A 207 -14.12 -13.84 -3.13
CA MET A 207 -12.66 -13.71 -3.20
C MET A 207 -12.08 -14.80 -4.10
N GLU A 208 -11.33 -14.39 -5.12
CA GLU A 208 -10.62 -15.28 -6.04
C GLU A 208 -9.47 -16.03 -5.32
N SER A 209 -9.07 -17.18 -5.86
CA SER A 209 -7.90 -17.93 -5.36
C SER A 209 -6.61 -17.10 -5.44
N PRO A 210 -5.63 -17.35 -4.58
CA PRO A 210 -4.33 -16.67 -4.65
C PRO A 210 -3.67 -16.79 -6.03
N GLU A 211 -3.79 -17.95 -6.67
CA GLU A 211 -3.25 -18.25 -8.00
C GLU A 211 -4.00 -17.49 -9.09
N GLY A 212 -5.32 -17.38 -8.98
CA GLY A 212 -6.15 -16.61 -9.89
C GLY A 212 -5.84 -15.10 -9.83
N ILE A 213 -5.70 -14.55 -8.63
CA ILE A 213 -5.26 -13.16 -8.43
C ILE A 213 -3.85 -12.96 -9.01
N PHE A 214 -2.94 -13.91 -8.76
CA PHE A 214 -1.58 -13.82 -9.28
C PHE A 214 -1.54 -13.85 -10.81
N ALA A 215 -2.39 -14.64 -11.45
CA ALA A 215 -2.52 -14.64 -12.90
C ALA A 215 -2.94 -13.26 -13.45
N LYS A 216 -3.88 -12.57 -12.76
CA LYS A 216 -4.28 -11.19 -13.09
C LYS A 216 -3.11 -10.21 -12.90
N ILE A 217 -2.35 -10.33 -11.80
CA ILE A 217 -1.13 -9.52 -11.55
C ILE A 217 -0.09 -9.74 -12.66
N ARG A 218 0.15 -11.00 -13.06
CA ARG A 218 1.09 -11.33 -14.15
C ARG A 218 0.67 -10.69 -15.47
N ALA A 219 -0.61 -10.66 -15.77
CA ALA A 219 -1.12 -10.00 -16.99
C ALA A 219 -0.77 -8.51 -17.00
N GLU A 220 -0.89 -7.82 -15.86
CA GLU A 220 -0.49 -6.42 -15.72
C GLU A 220 1.02 -6.19 -15.82
N LEU A 221 1.83 -7.19 -15.47
CA LEU A 221 3.29 -7.14 -15.54
C LEU A 221 3.86 -7.45 -16.92
N THR A 222 3.09 -8.13 -17.79
CA THR A 222 3.54 -8.55 -19.12
C THR A 222 4.14 -7.40 -19.96
N PRO A 223 3.59 -6.18 -19.99
CA PRO A 223 4.18 -5.06 -20.74
C PRO A 223 5.56 -4.63 -20.23
N ILE A 224 5.87 -4.90 -18.96
CA ILE A 224 7.12 -4.49 -18.30
C ILE A 224 8.16 -5.61 -18.35
N LEU A 225 7.74 -6.86 -18.23
CA LEU A 225 8.61 -8.03 -18.21
C LEU A 225 8.93 -8.62 -19.59
N GLY A 226 8.16 -8.24 -20.61
CA GLY A 226 8.20 -8.86 -21.95
C GLY A 226 7.26 -10.06 -22.07
N ALA A 227 7.02 -10.51 -23.30
CA ALA A 227 6.01 -11.51 -23.65
C ALA A 227 6.23 -12.92 -23.07
N ASP A 228 7.39 -13.19 -22.51
CA ASP A 228 7.74 -14.47 -21.84
C ASP A 228 7.45 -14.42 -20.33
N ALA A 229 6.60 -13.48 -19.89
CA ALA A 229 6.25 -13.23 -18.51
C ALA A 229 5.25 -14.24 -17.90
#